data_bccf1da8d31a40228fad57ca93952500
#
_entry.id   bccf1da8d31a40228fad57ca93952500
#
_cell.length_a   1.000
_cell.length_b   1.000
_cell.length_c   1.000
_cell.angle_alpha   90.00
_cell.angle_beta   90.00
_cell.angle_gamma   90.00
#
_symmetry.space_group_name_H-M   'P 1'
#
loop_
_entity.id
_entity.type
_entity.pdbx_description
1 polymer ?
#
loop_
_entity_poly.entity_id
_entity_poly.type
_entity_poly.pdbx_seq_one_letter_code
_entity_poly.pdbx_strand_id
1 'polypeptide(L)'
;VFSADSGQSNGLMINKKGKMLAACGANNGKQCLAQITKNGKVKPIVETFEGKKFNAPNDLVIHPRGWVYFTDPRYVGHEPLELDHMSVFRYDPITKTVHRATSDITKPNGVVVSPDGKTLYVAETDNGASGLEKEPLKEPKLRMTLNAFPIKKDGSLGKKKILADFGDKETGIDGMTVDQKGNIYAAFRAESRFGIVVFSPEGKELAYIPTPSLPTNCTFGIGDDASTLYITAGSGLYRIPCKIPGFHPALPVDK
;
A
#
# COMPACT_ATOMS: atom_id res chain seq x y z
N VAL A 1 12.52 -3.57 20.66
CA VAL A 1 11.09 -3.70 20.31
C VAL A 1 10.42 -2.37 20.57
N PHE A 2 9.85 -1.73 19.55
CA PHE A 2 9.15 -0.45 19.70
C PHE A 2 7.70 -0.65 20.19
N SER A 3 7.01 -1.65 19.67
CA SER A 3 5.67 -2.06 20.12
C SER A 3 5.63 -3.58 20.26
N ALA A 4 5.23 -4.07 21.42
CA ALA A 4 5.07 -5.52 21.66
C ALA A 4 3.74 -6.06 21.09
N ASP A 5 2.71 -5.20 21.01
CA ASP A 5 1.44 -5.44 20.36
C ASP A 5 1.16 -4.30 19.38
N SER A 6 1.51 -4.52 18.13
CA SER A 6 1.27 -3.55 17.05
C SER A 6 -0.13 -3.65 16.44
N GLY A 7 -0.97 -4.58 16.91
CA GLY A 7 -2.31 -4.83 16.35
C GLY A 7 -2.27 -5.40 14.93
N GLN A 8 -1.25 -6.19 14.60
CA GLN A 8 -0.96 -6.68 13.25
C GLN A 8 -0.77 -5.51 12.24
N SER A 9 -0.05 -4.46 12.67
CA SER A 9 0.31 -3.37 11.77
C SER A 9 1.22 -3.87 10.65
N ASN A 10 0.90 -3.50 9.42
CA ASN A 10 1.63 -3.85 8.21
C ASN A 10 2.18 -2.57 7.55
N GLY A 11 1.41 -1.87 6.73
CA GLY A 11 1.82 -0.59 6.16
C GLY A 11 1.97 0.50 7.24
N LEU A 12 3.06 1.26 7.16
CA LEU A 12 3.40 2.32 8.12
C LEU A 12 3.81 3.59 7.39
N MET A 13 3.34 4.76 7.84
CA MET A 13 3.79 6.04 7.33
C MET A 13 3.76 7.12 8.40
N ILE A 14 4.76 8.00 8.38
CA ILE A 14 4.82 9.16 9.30
C ILE A 14 4.20 10.37 8.59
N ASN A 15 3.29 11.06 9.29
CA ASN A 15 2.67 12.28 8.78
C ASN A 15 3.50 13.54 9.08
N LYS A 16 3.11 14.69 8.52
CA LYS A 16 3.76 16.01 8.71
C LYS A 16 3.91 16.44 10.18
N LYS A 17 3.15 15.84 11.11
CA LYS A 17 3.21 16.11 12.55
C LYS A 17 4.10 15.10 13.31
N GLY A 18 4.85 14.27 12.58
CA GLY A 18 5.69 13.23 13.18
C GLY A 18 4.89 12.06 13.82
N LYS A 19 3.60 11.90 13.48
CA LYS A 19 2.78 10.81 13.99
C LYS A 19 2.86 9.64 13.03
N MET A 20 3.13 8.44 13.55
CA MET A 20 3.11 7.20 12.79
C MET A 20 1.68 6.71 12.61
N LEU A 21 1.23 6.58 11.37
CA LEU A 21 -0.01 5.92 11.00
C LEU A 21 0.27 4.47 10.62
N ALA A 22 -0.71 3.60 10.84
CA ALA A 22 -0.60 2.17 10.58
C ALA A 22 -1.88 1.61 9.98
N ALA A 23 -1.75 0.77 8.97
CA ALA A 23 -2.79 -0.13 8.53
C ALA A 23 -2.67 -1.42 9.36
N CYS A 24 -3.66 -1.69 10.21
CA CYS A 24 -3.66 -2.83 11.11
C CYS A 24 -4.57 -3.92 10.55
N GLY A 25 -3.98 -5.08 10.24
CA GLY A 25 -4.66 -6.19 9.58
C GLY A 25 -5.50 -7.07 10.52
N ALA A 26 -5.90 -8.21 9.97
CA ALA A 26 -6.62 -9.30 10.65
C ALA A 26 -5.66 -10.27 11.37
N ASN A 27 -6.09 -11.49 11.63
CA ASN A 27 -5.35 -12.56 12.34
C ASN A 27 -5.03 -12.17 13.80
N ASN A 28 -6.07 -11.93 14.58
CA ASN A 28 -6.03 -11.34 15.93
C ASN A 28 -5.52 -9.90 15.95
N GLY A 29 -5.56 -9.22 14.81
CA GLY A 29 -5.22 -7.81 14.68
C GLY A 29 -6.40 -6.88 14.98
N LYS A 30 -6.18 -5.57 14.78
CA LYS A 30 -7.20 -4.56 15.11
C LYS A 30 -8.15 -4.25 13.95
N GLN A 31 -7.85 -4.69 12.73
CA GLN A 31 -8.65 -4.43 11.52
C GLN A 31 -9.03 -2.94 11.37
N CYS A 32 -8.06 -2.04 11.46
CA CYS A 32 -8.31 -0.60 11.49
C CYS A 32 -7.19 0.22 10.86
N LEU A 33 -7.49 1.46 10.51
CA LEU A 33 -6.47 2.50 10.38
C LEU A 33 -6.18 3.04 11.78
N ALA A 34 -4.91 3.08 12.19
CA ALA A 34 -4.50 3.46 13.54
C ALA A 34 -3.36 4.48 13.54
N GLN A 35 -3.11 5.07 14.72
CA GLN A 35 -1.88 5.76 15.07
C GLN A 35 -1.10 4.91 16.07
N ILE A 36 0.20 4.70 15.80
CA ILE A 36 1.12 4.18 16.81
C ILE A 36 1.75 5.36 17.54
N THR A 37 1.60 5.40 18.85
CA THR A 37 2.11 6.49 19.68
C THR A 37 3.62 6.34 19.93
N LYS A 38 4.28 7.39 20.42
CA LYS A 38 5.72 7.38 20.71
C LYS A 38 6.16 6.30 21.72
N ASN A 39 5.22 5.81 22.53
CA ASN A 39 5.44 4.72 23.48
C ASN A 39 4.90 3.36 22.99
N GLY A 40 4.74 3.20 21.68
CA GLY A 40 4.39 1.93 21.02
C GLY A 40 2.91 1.50 21.15
N LYS A 41 2.03 2.33 21.74
CA LYS A 41 0.60 1.98 21.87
C LYS A 41 -0.15 2.26 20.58
N VAL A 42 -0.93 1.28 20.12
CA VAL A 42 -1.82 1.41 18.96
C VAL A 42 -3.13 2.06 19.39
N LYS A 43 -3.47 3.17 18.73
CA LYS A 43 -4.73 3.90 18.91
C LYS A 43 -5.51 3.89 17.60
N PRO A 44 -6.65 3.19 17.53
CA PRO A 44 -7.51 3.22 16.34
C PRO A 44 -7.93 4.65 15.98
N ILE A 45 -7.96 4.94 14.68
CA ILE A 45 -8.46 6.20 14.09
C ILE A 45 -9.83 5.94 13.48
N VAL A 46 -9.93 4.88 12.67
CA VAL A 46 -11.18 4.39 12.10
C VAL A 46 -11.17 2.86 12.06
N GLU A 47 -12.23 2.24 12.57
CA GLU A 47 -12.35 0.79 12.77
C GLU A 47 -13.41 0.18 11.85
N THR A 48 -14.32 0.99 11.33
CA THR A 48 -15.46 0.51 10.56
C THR A 48 -15.76 1.40 9.37
N PHE A 49 -16.37 0.82 8.36
CA PHE A 49 -17.02 1.51 7.25
C PHE A 49 -18.49 1.09 7.20
N GLU A 50 -19.42 2.05 7.29
CA GLU A 50 -20.87 1.79 7.35
C GLU A 50 -21.28 0.81 8.45
N GLY A 51 -20.60 0.89 9.61
CA GLY A 51 -20.86 0.03 10.76
C GLY A 51 -20.23 -1.37 10.68
N LYS A 52 -19.56 -1.72 9.58
CA LYS A 52 -18.90 -3.01 9.35
C LYS A 52 -17.39 -2.88 9.54
N LYS A 53 -16.76 -3.90 10.12
CA LYS A 53 -15.29 -3.96 10.27
C LYS A 53 -14.60 -4.07 8.92
N PHE A 54 -13.41 -3.48 8.82
CA PHE A 54 -12.53 -3.69 7.67
C PHE A 54 -12.09 -5.15 7.57
N ASN A 55 -11.73 -5.58 6.36
CA ASN A 55 -11.26 -6.95 6.10
C ASN A 55 -9.90 -7.22 6.76
N ALA A 56 -8.87 -6.54 6.29
CA ALA A 56 -7.52 -6.57 6.86
C ALA A 56 -6.68 -5.41 6.28
N PRO A 57 -6.84 -4.16 6.77
CA PRO A 57 -6.05 -3.05 6.28
C PRO A 57 -4.57 -3.41 6.17
N ASN A 58 -4.01 -3.21 4.95
CA ASN A 58 -2.71 -3.75 4.59
C ASN A 58 -1.66 -2.66 4.39
N ASP A 59 -1.86 -1.74 3.46
CA ASP A 59 -0.92 -0.66 3.18
C ASP A 59 -1.61 0.71 3.19
N LEU A 60 -0.85 1.78 3.32
CA LEU A 60 -1.39 3.14 3.37
C LEU A 60 -0.44 4.17 2.76
N VAL A 61 -1.04 5.23 2.22
CA VAL A 61 -0.31 6.42 1.78
C VAL A 61 -1.01 7.70 2.23
N ILE A 62 -0.24 8.69 2.65
CA ILE A 62 -0.74 10.01 3.00
C ILE A 62 -0.63 10.91 1.76
N HIS A 63 -1.76 11.42 1.28
CA HIS A 63 -1.79 12.40 0.18
C HIS A 63 -1.22 13.76 0.65
N PRO A 64 -0.60 14.58 -0.21
CA PRO A 64 -0.09 15.91 0.17
C PRO A 64 -1.11 16.84 0.84
N ARG A 65 -2.41 16.67 0.57
CA ARG A 65 -3.52 17.38 1.26
C ARG A 65 -3.88 16.79 2.62
N GLY A 66 -3.27 15.70 3.05
CA GLY A 66 -3.49 15.05 4.34
C GLY A 66 -4.50 13.91 4.34
N TRP A 67 -5.20 13.63 3.24
CA TRP A 67 -6.03 12.41 3.13
C TRP A 67 -5.16 11.17 3.27
N VAL A 68 -5.72 10.11 3.84
CA VAL A 68 -5.06 8.82 3.95
C VAL A 68 -5.79 7.82 3.08
N TYR A 69 -5.14 7.32 2.02
CA TYR A 69 -5.65 6.17 1.29
C TYR A 69 -5.05 4.91 1.91
N PHE A 70 -5.85 3.88 2.07
CA PHE A 70 -5.39 2.59 2.57
C PHE A 70 -6.10 1.45 1.86
N THR A 71 -5.39 0.34 1.71
CA THR A 71 -5.89 -0.89 1.08
C THR A 71 -6.44 -1.82 2.13
N ASP A 72 -7.53 -2.54 1.79
CA ASP A 72 -8.23 -3.44 2.71
C ASP A 72 -8.51 -4.82 2.08
N PRO A 73 -7.44 -5.56 1.73
CA PRO A 73 -7.58 -6.94 1.25
C PRO A 73 -7.83 -7.90 2.42
N ARG A 74 -7.93 -9.19 2.12
CA ARG A 74 -7.78 -10.29 3.08
C ARG A 74 -6.81 -11.32 2.51
N TYR A 75 -5.60 -11.40 3.06
CA TYR A 75 -4.61 -12.44 2.75
C TYR A 75 -4.54 -13.50 3.84
N VAL A 76 -4.67 -13.08 5.08
CA VAL A 76 -4.61 -13.93 6.28
C VAL A 76 -5.67 -13.48 7.30
N GLY A 77 -5.97 -14.35 8.25
CA GLY A 77 -6.91 -14.08 9.33
C GLY A 77 -8.16 -14.94 9.22
N HIS A 78 -8.72 -15.24 10.38
CA HIS A 78 -9.89 -16.13 10.55
C HIS A 78 -11.16 -15.35 10.92
N GLU A 79 -11.04 -14.04 11.13
CA GLU A 79 -12.18 -13.19 11.48
C GLU A 79 -13.18 -13.14 10.33
N PRO A 80 -14.49 -13.07 10.63
CA PRO A 80 -15.51 -12.93 9.61
C PRO A 80 -15.27 -11.73 8.71
N LEU A 81 -15.57 -11.87 7.42
CA LEU A 81 -15.60 -10.78 6.46
C LEU A 81 -16.98 -10.11 6.54
N GLU A 82 -17.01 -8.86 7.02
CA GLU A 82 -18.25 -8.10 7.16
C GLU A 82 -18.53 -7.24 5.93
N LEU A 83 -17.47 -6.78 5.27
CA LEU A 83 -17.59 -6.01 4.02
C LEU A 83 -17.82 -6.95 2.83
N ASP A 84 -18.56 -6.45 1.86
CA ASP A 84 -18.93 -7.12 0.62
C ASP A 84 -17.83 -7.16 -0.43
N HIS A 85 -16.74 -6.40 -0.22
CA HIS A 85 -15.69 -6.23 -1.21
C HIS A 85 -14.35 -5.82 -0.55
N MET A 86 -13.24 -6.31 -1.11
CA MET A 86 -11.91 -5.80 -0.82
C MET A 86 -11.71 -4.51 -1.60
N SER A 87 -11.35 -3.43 -0.93
CA SER A 87 -11.44 -2.09 -1.51
C SER A 87 -10.24 -1.24 -1.11
N VAL A 88 -10.08 -0.12 -1.81
CA VAL A 88 -9.27 0.99 -1.33
C VAL A 88 -10.20 2.00 -0.65
N PHE A 89 -9.83 2.42 0.55
CA PHE A 89 -10.55 3.43 1.32
C PHE A 89 -9.75 4.73 1.39
N ARG A 90 -10.45 5.84 1.62
CA ARG A 90 -9.88 7.16 1.90
C ARG A 90 -10.43 7.69 3.21
N TYR A 91 -9.54 7.96 4.16
CA TYR A 91 -9.87 8.69 5.39
C TYR A 91 -9.51 10.17 5.24
N ASP A 92 -10.45 11.04 5.61
CA ASP A 92 -10.24 12.48 5.71
C ASP A 92 -10.04 12.87 7.19
N PRO A 93 -8.84 13.31 7.61
CA PRO A 93 -8.58 13.64 9.01
C PRO A 93 -9.23 14.95 9.47
N ILE A 94 -9.71 15.80 8.56
CA ILE A 94 -10.40 17.06 8.88
C ILE A 94 -11.84 16.77 9.26
N THR A 95 -12.57 16.08 8.39
CA THR A 95 -13.98 15.70 8.59
C THR A 95 -14.14 14.45 9.46
N LYS A 96 -13.05 13.69 9.64
CA LYS A 96 -13.03 12.37 10.31
C LYS A 96 -13.94 11.35 9.65
N THR A 97 -14.14 11.46 8.34
CA THR A 97 -14.95 10.55 7.55
C THR A 97 -14.09 9.56 6.77
N VAL A 98 -14.60 8.36 6.58
CA VAL A 98 -14.03 7.35 5.69
C VAL A 98 -14.96 7.12 4.50
N HIS A 99 -14.38 6.97 3.32
CA HIS A 99 -15.08 6.72 2.07
C HIS A 99 -14.44 5.52 1.37
N ARG A 100 -15.26 4.68 0.74
CA ARG A 100 -14.73 3.70 -0.22
C ARG A 100 -14.27 4.47 -1.46
N ALA A 101 -12.95 4.50 -1.68
CA ALA A 101 -12.35 5.25 -2.80
C ALA A 101 -12.55 4.51 -4.12
N THR A 102 -12.39 3.17 -4.11
CA THR A 102 -12.70 2.30 -5.25
C THR A 102 -12.93 0.87 -4.81
N SER A 103 -13.82 0.18 -5.52
CA SER A 103 -14.01 -1.27 -5.54
C SER A 103 -13.65 -1.87 -6.92
N ASP A 104 -13.12 -1.08 -7.85
CA ASP A 104 -12.65 -1.55 -9.16
C ASP A 104 -11.24 -2.15 -9.04
N ILE A 105 -11.09 -3.06 -8.08
CA ILE A 105 -9.86 -3.79 -7.79
C ILE A 105 -10.22 -4.98 -6.89
N THR A 106 -9.74 -6.18 -7.21
CA THR A 106 -10.20 -7.39 -6.50
C THR A 106 -9.48 -7.59 -5.18
N LYS A 107 -8.15 -7.44 -5.15
CA LYS A 107 -7.35 -7.58 -3.92
C LYS A 107 -6.21 -6.56 -3.89
N PRO A 108 -6.47 -5.33 -3.39
CA PRO A 108 -5.47 -4.27 -3.36
C PRO A 108 -4.37 -4.57 -2.34
N ASN A 109 -3.10 -4.33 -2.71
CA ASN A 109 -1.94 -4.45 -1.85
C ASN A 109 -1.24 -3.09 -1.70
N GLY A 110 -0.02 -2.92 -2.18
CA GLY A 110 0.73 -1.68 -2.08
C GLY A 110 -0.01 -0.48 -2.68
N VAL A 111 0.11 0.68 -2.04
CA VAL A 111 -0.52 1.92 -2.47
C VAL A 111 0.42 3.11 -2.31
N VAL A 112 0.57 3.92 -3.38
CA VAL A 112 1.36 5.15 -3.36
C VAL A 112 0.68 6.26 -4.16
N VAL A 113 1.05 7.52 -3.86
CA VAL A 113 0.55 8.70 -4.55
C VAL A 113 1.67 9.35 -5.36
N SER A 114 1.35 9.84 -6.57
CA SER A 114 2.29 10.59 -7.40
C SER A 114 2.75 11.88 -6.70
N PRO A 115 3.96 12.40 -7.00
CA PRO A 115 4.48 13.63 -6.37
C PRO A 115 3.58 14.86 -6.55
N ASP A 116 2.87 14.97 -7.66
CA ASP A 116 1.91 16.05 -7.91
C ASP A 116 0.54 15.85 -7.22
N GLY A 117 0.34 14.72 -6.56
CA GLY A 117 -0.90 14.38 -5.86
C GLY A 117 -2.09 14.09 -6.77
N LYS A 118 -1.87 13.83 -8.07
CA LYS A 118 -2.97 13.64 -9.03
C LYS A 118 -3.27 12.20 -9.38
N THR A 119 -2.40 11.28 -9.01
CA THR A 119 -2.55 9.85 -9.32
C THR A 119 -2.33 9.01 -8.08
N LEU A 120 -3.23 8.07 -7.83
CA LEU A 120 -3.05 6.98 -6.88
C LEU A 120 -2.64 5.74 -7.65
N TYR A 121 -1.49 5.17 -7.33
CA TYR A 121 -1.06 3.89 -7.85
C TYR A 121 -1.41 2.80 -6.84
N VAL A 122 -1.99 1.70 -7.32
CA VAL A 122 -2.40 0.57 -6.48
C VAL A 122 -1.96 -0.73 -7.13
N ALA A 123 -1.27 -1.56 -6.39
CA ALA A 123 -1.01 -2.94 -6.77
C ALA A 123 -2.27 -3.77 -6.55
N GLU A 124 -2.66 -4.55 -7.55
CA GLU A 124 -3.66 -5.60 -7.42
C GLU A 124 -2.90 -6.92 -7.38
N THR A 125 -2.95 -7.62 -6.24
CA THR A 125 -2.24 -8.88 -6.02
C THR A 125 -3.26 -9.91 -5.55
N ASP A 126 -4.10 -10.32 -6.51
CA ASP A 126 -5.17 -11.28 -6.26
C ASP A 126 -4.65 -12.71 -6.44
N ASN A 127 -4.36 -13.36 -5.33
CA ASN A 127 -3.90 -14.74 -5.28
C ASN A 127 -5.06 -15.78 -5.23
N GLY A 128 -6.27 -15.36 -5.52
CA GLY A 128 -7.44 -16.20 -5.69
C GLY A 128 -8.32 -16.34 -4.46
N ALA A 129 -7.83 -16.86 -3.35
CA ALA A 129 -8.65 -17.08 -2.16
C ALA A 129 -9.02 -15.76 -1.46
N SER A 130 -10.30 -15.40 -1.40
CA SER A 130 -10.77 -14.19 -0.72
C SER A 130 -11.59 -14.47 0.54
N GLY A 131 -12.29 -15.60 0.59
CA GLY A 131 -13.25 -15.92 1.63
C GLY A 131 -14.55 -15.09 1.53
N LEU A 132 -14.71 -14.31 0.46
CA LEU A 132 -15.93 -13.55 0.16
C LEU A 132 -16.87 -14.33 -0.76
N GLU A 133 -16.37 -15.33 -1.43
CA GLU A 133 -17.14 -16.19 -2.30
C GLU A 133 -18.06 -17.08 -1.49
N LYS A 134 -19.35 -17.05 -1.79
CA LYS A 134 -20.35 -17.97 -1.19
C LYS A 134 -20.17 -19.39 -1.66
N GLU A 135 -19.51 -19.60 -2.81
CA GLU A 135 -19.13 -20.88 -3.36
C GLU A 135 -17.67 -20.85 -3.82
N PRO A 136 -16.93 -21.97 -3.76
CA PRO A 136 -15.57 -22.03 -4.28
C PRO A 136 -15.57 -21.58 -5.75
N LEU A 137 -14.72 -20.63 -6.09
CA LEU A 137 -14.52 -20.26 -7.48
C LEU A 137 -14.07 -21.50 -8.26
N LYS A 138 -14.77 -21.85 -9.32
CA LYS A 138 -14.39 -22.99 -10.18
C LYS A 138 -12.98 -22.81 -10.76
N GLU A 139 -12.60 -21.55 -10.98
CA GLU A 139 -11.24 -21.14 -11.34
C GLU A 139 -10.99 -19.77 -10.70
N PRO A 140 -10.13 -19.66 -9.68
CA PRO A 140 -9.77 -18.37 -9.12
C PRO A 140 -9.06 -17.56 -10.22
N LYS A 141 -9.65 -16.43 -10.60
CA LYS A 141 -8.97 -15.47 -11.46
C LYS A 141 -7.87 -14.80 -10.65
N LEU A 142 -6.67 -15.31 -10.79
CA LEU A 142 -5.49 -14.61 -10.31
C LEU A 142 -5.34 -13.32 -11.12
N ARG A 143 -5.11 -12.21 -10.45
CA ARG A 143 -4.91 -10.93 -11.12
C ARG A 143 -3.79 -10.16 -10.45
N MET A 144 -2.72 -9.97 -11.20
CA MET A 144 -1.52 -9.31 -10.76
C MET A 144 -1.26 -8.10 -11.65
N THR A 145 -1.67 -6.91 -11.20
CA THR A 145 -1.57 -5.69 -12.02
C THR A 145 -1.03 -4.50 -11.21
N LEU A 146 -0.38 -3.57 -11.91
CA LEU A 146 -0.12 -2.23 -11.42
C LEU A 146 -1.16 -1.28 -12.02
N ASN A 147 -1.89 -0.58 -11.18
CA ASN A 147 -3.01 0.27 -11.59
C ASN A 147 -2.78 1.73 -11.22
N ALA A 148 -3.30 2.63 -12.04
CA ALA A 148 -3.35 4.07 -11.80
C ALA A 148 -4.81 4.56 -11.74
N PHE A 149 -5.12 5.38 -10.74
CA PHE A 149 -6.40 6.05 -10.58
C PHE A 149 -6.18 7.56 -10.51
N PRO A 150 -6.78 8.37 -11.42
CA PRO A 150 -6.75 9.82 -11.26
C PRO A 150 -7.43 10.24 -9.95
N ILE A 151 -6.79 11.12 -9.19
CA ILE A 151 -7.34 11.70 -7.96
C ILE A 151 -8.03 13.01 -8.31
N LYS A 152 -9.33 13.13 -8.03
CA LYS A 152 -10.10 14.36 -8.25
C LYS A 152 -9.88 15.39 -7.14
N LYS A 153 -10.39 16.60 -7.33
CA LYS A 153 -10.23 17.72 -6.37
C LYS A 153 -10.81 17.42 -4.99
N ASP A 154 -11.83 16.59 -4.91
CA ASP A 154 -12.51 16.15 -3.67
C ASP A 154 -11.86 14.89 -3.06
N GLY A 155 -10.82 14.35 -3.69
CA GLY A 155 -10.13 13.12 -3.27
C GLY A 155 -10.83 11.83 -3.71
N SER A 156 -11.94 11.90 -4.46
CA SER A 156 -12.49 10.72 -5.10
C SER A 156 -11.61 10.27 -6.28
N LEU A 157 -11.69 8.99 -6.65
CA LEU A 157 -10.89 8.43 -7.74
C LEU A 157 -11.66 8.47 -9.06
N GLY A 158 -10.91 8.62 -10.14
CA GLY A 158 -11.39 8.46 -11.51
C GLY A 158 -11.30 7.01 -11.97
N LYS A 159 -11.52 6.80 -13.28
CA LYS A 159 -11.49 5.48 -13.90
C LYS A 159 -10.09 4.85 -13.81
N LYS A 160 -10.04 3.57 -13.43
CA LYS A 160 -8.83 2.75 -13.40
C LYS A 160 -8.16 2.68 -14.78
N LYS A 161 -6.84 2.80 -14.79
CA LYS A 161 -5.97 2.46 -15.91
C LYS A 161 -4.98 1.39 -15.45
N ILE A 162 -4.93 0.25 -16.13
CA ILE A 162 -3.90 -0.76 -15.92
C ILE A 162 -2.61 -0.24 -16.57
N LEU A 163 -1.54 -0.12 -15.79
CA LEU A 163 -0.22 0.30 -16.26
C LEU A 163 0.64 -0.90 -16.66
N ALA A 164 0.58 -1.98 -15.89
CA ALA A 164 1.26 -3.23 -16.18
C ALA A 164 0.39 -4.40 -15.73
N ASP A 165 0.40 -5.47 -16.50
CA ASP A 165 -0.29 -6.74 -16.22
C ASP A 165 0.78 -7.85 -16.19
N PHE A 166 0.87 -8.54 -15.06
CA PHE A 166 1.89 -9.58 -14.81
C PHE A 166 1.32 -10.99 -15.01
N GLY A 167 0.07 -11.08 -15.46
CA GLY A 167 -0.61 -12.35 -15.69
C GLY A 167 -1.11 -13.01 -14.40
N ASP A 168 -1.20 -14.32 -14.43
CA ASP A 168 -1.87 -15.13 -13.39
C ASP A 168 -1.01 -16.29 -12.85
N LYS A 169 0.26 -16.39 -13.28
CA LYS A 169 1.11 -17.54 -12.98
C LYS A 169 1.91 -17.39 -11.69
N GLU A 170 2.23 -16.17 -11.30
CA GLU A 170 3.09 -15.85 -10.17
C GLU A 170 2.56 -14.67 -9.36
N THR A 171 3.04 -14.50 -8.15
CA THR A 171 2.67 -13.38 -7.28
C THR A 171 3.15 -12.04 -7.87
N GLY A 172 2.35 -11.00 -7.72
CA GLY A 172 2.62 -9.66 -8.24
C GLY A 172 3.40 -8.76 -7.26
N ILE A 173 2.99 -7.50 -7.21
CA ILE A 173 3.60 -6.47 -6.37
C ILE A 173 3.05 -6.54 -4.94
N ASP A 174 3.95 -6.42 -3.94
CA ASP A 174 3.61 -6.20 -2.53
C ASP A 174 3.63 -4.69 -2.22
N GLY A 175 4.58 -4.16 -1.47
CA GLY A 175 4.67 -2.73 -1.19
C GLY A 175 5.35 -1.93 -2.30
N MET A 176 5.18 -0.60 -2.27
CA MET A 176 5.71 0.33 -3.28
C MET A 176 6.12 1.67 -2.66
N THR A 177 7.02 2.37 -3.36
CA THR A 177 7.32 3.79 -3.12
C THR A 177 7.53 4.53 -4.44
N VAL A 178 7.64 5.86 -4.40
CA VAL A 178 7.90 6.67 -5.60
C VAL A 178 9.06 7.64 -5.37
N ASP A 179 9.77 7.98 -6.45
CA ASP A 179 10.76 9.04 -6.44
C ASP A 179 10.15 10.41 -6.80
N GLN A 180 10.96 11.47 -6.73
CA GLN A 180 10.52 12.85 -7.05
C GLN A 180 10.12 13.05 -8.51
N LYS A 181 10.53 12.18 -9.43
CA LYS A 181 10.10 12.18 -10.83
C LYS A 181 8.82 11.36 -11.06
N GLY A 182 8.30 10.69 -10.01
CA GLY A 182 7.11 9.86 -10.08
C GLY A 182 7.38 8.44 -10.56
N ASN A 183 8.64 8.00 -10.67
CA ASN A 183 8.94 6.61 -10.96
C ASN A 183 8.53 5.74 -9.76
N ILE A 184 7.91 4.60 -10.05
CA ILE A 184 7.33 3.69 -9.06
C ILE A 184 8.32 2.57 -8.81
N TYR A 185 8.77 2.43 -7.58
CA TYR A 185 9.62 1.35 -7.11
C TYR A 185 8.74 0.31 -6.43
N ALA A 186 8.62 -0.86 -7.04
CA ALA A 186 7.67 -1.89 -6.65
C ALA A 186 8.37 -3.16 -6.16
N ALA A 187 8.04 -3.63 -4.97
CA ALA A 187 8.49 -4.90 -4.44
C ALA A 187 7.77 -6.04 -5.18
N PHE A 188 8.39 -6.54 -6.25
CA PHE A 188 7.84 -7.56 -7.13
C PHE A 188 8.21 -8.95 -6.62
N ARG A 189 7.22 -9.82 -6.45
CA ARG A 189 7.35 -11.10 -5.74
C ARG A 189 7.23 -12.34 -6.62
N ALA A 190 7.23 -12.20 -7.94
CA ALA A 190 7.28 -13.36 -8.83
C ALA A 190 8.54 -14.20 -8.57
N GLU A 191 8.40 -15.50 -8.32
CA GLU A 191 9.53 -16.36 -7.97
C GLU A 191 10.58 -16.45 -9.07
N SER A 192 10.15 -16.35 -10.33
CA SER A 192 11.05 -16.33 -11.49
C SER A 192 11.92 -15.07 -11.56
N ARG A 193 11.48 -13.95 -10.93
CA ARG A 193 12.15 -12.65 -11.02
C ARG A 193 11.78 -11.74 -9.86
N PHE A 194 12.03 -12.12 -8.63
CA PHE A 194 11.76 -11.24 -7.49
C PHE A 194 12.83 -10.18 -7.28
N GLY A 195 12.39 -8.99 -6.87
CA GLY A 195 13.25 -7.82 -6.65
C GLY A 195 12.45 -6.53 -6.67
N ILE A 196 13.14 -5.39 -6.75
CA ILE A 196 12.49 -4.11 -6.97
C ILE A 196 12.47 -3.82 -8.46
N VAL A 197 11.27 -3.72 -9.03
CA VAL A 197 11.07 -3.26 -10.40
C VAL A 197 10.71 -1.78 -10.37
N VAL A 198 11.38 -0.98 -11.19
CA VAL A 198 11.13 0.46 -11.30
C VAL A 198 10.34 0.72 -12.56
N PHE A 199 9.16 1.32 -12.41
CA PHE A 199 8.29 1.71 -13.53
C PHE A 199 8.26 3.22 -13.70
N SER A 200 8.11 3.70 -14.95
CA SER A 200 7.72 5.09 -15.19
C SER A 200 6.27 5.33 -14.75
N PRO A 201 5.83 6.60 -14.63
CA PRO A 201 4.42 6.93 -14.35
C PRO A 201 3.42 6.33 -15.34
N GLU A 202 3.88 6.01 -16.57
CA GLU A 202 3.06 5.40 -17.63
C GLU A 202 3.04 3.86 -17.59
N GLY A 203 3.88 3.24 -16.72
CA GLY A 203 3.97 1.79 -16.55
C GLY A 203 5.07 1.11 -17.35
N LYS A 204 5.97 1.88 -17.99
CA LYS A 204 7.15 1.30 -18.66
C LYS A 204 8.19 0.88 -17.61
N GLU A 205 8.69 -0.35 -17.68
CA GLU A 205 9.82 -0.78 -16.88
C GLU A 205 11.09 -0.01 -17.24
N LEU A 206 11.73 0.61 -16.23
CA LEU A 206 12.93 1.42 -16.38
C LEU A 206 14.19 0.73 -15.84
N ALA A 207 14.03 -0.03 -14.74
CA ALA A 207 15.12 -0.71 -14.06
C ALA A 207 14.62 -1.89 -13.24
N TYR A 208 15.58 -2.77 -12.92
CA TYR A 208 15.36 -3.91 -12.02
C TYR A 208 16.52 -4.00 -11.04
N ILE A 209 16.19 -4.16 -9.77
CA ILE A 209 17.14 -4.33 -8.67
C ILE A 209 16.86 -5.70 -8.04
N PRO A 210 17.72 -6.72 -8.29
CA PRO A 210 17.53 -8.03 -7.68
C PRO A 210 17.73 -7.94 -6.16
N THR A 211 16.97 -8.74 -5.42
CA THR A 211 17.11 -8.87 -3.96
C THR A 211 17.52 -10.29 -3.58
N PRO A 212 18.20 -10.50 -2.44
CA PRO A 212 18.62 -11.86 -2.03
C PRO A 212 17.46 -12.79 -1.66
N SER A 213 16.28 -12.24 -1.38
CA SER A 213 15.05 -12.98 -1.02
C SER A 213 13.83 -12.19 -1.51
N LEU A 214 12.65 -12.80 -1.45
CA LEU A 214 11.37 -12.18 -1.81
C LEU A 214 11.20 -10.85 -1.07
N PRO A 215 11.12 -9.70 -1.80
CA PRO A 215 10.90 -8.41 -1.18
C PRO A 215 9.45 -8.29 -0.70
N THR A 216 9.24 -7.50 0.34
CA THR A 216 7.90 -7.21 0.86
C THR A 216 7.54 -5.74 0.72
N ASN A 217 8.51 -4.85 0.93
CA ASN A 217 8.28 -3.41 0.79
C ASN A 217 9.59 -2.67 0.50
N CYS A 218 9.47 -1.41 0.08
CA CYS A 218 10.59 -0.51 -0.04
C CYS A 218 10.17 0.93 0.26
N THR A 219 11.13 1.73 0.73
CA THR A 219 10.92 3.17 0.99
C THR A 219 12.22 3.92 0.83
N PHE A 220 12.14 5.20 0.47
CA PHE A 220 13.29 6.07 0.50
C PHE A 220 13.54 6.61 1.91
N GLY A 221 14.80 6.87 2.22
CA GLY A 221 15.18 7.63 3.39
C GLY A 221 14.75 9.11 3.28
N ILE A 222 15.08 9.88 4.31
CA ILE A 222 14.77 11.32 4.41
C ILE A 222 16.03 12.12 4.73
N GLY A 223 16.03 13.43 4.46
CA GLY A 223 17.19 14.28 4.66
C GLY A 223 18.39 13.82 3.83
N ASP A 224 19.52 13.59 4.46
CA ASP A 224 20.76 13.15 3.80
C ASP A 224 20.61 11.77 3.13
N ASP A 225 19.64 10.96 3.57
CA ASP A 225 19.33 9.63 3.02
C ASP A 225 18.23 9.66 1.95
N ALA A 226 17.76 10.82 1.52
CA ALA A 226 16.64 10.94 0.57
C ALA A 226 16.86 10.19 -0.76
N SER A 227 18.11 9.97 -1.15
CA SER A 227 18.48 9.17 -2.34
C SER A 227 18.82 7.71 -2.03
N THR A 228 18.60 7.24 -0.80
CA THR A 228 18.82 5.85 -0.41
C THR A 228 17.50 5.10 -0.36
N LEU A 229 17.36 4.06 -1.20
CA LEU A 229 16.22 3.14 -1.16
C LEU A 229 16.50 2.05 -0.13
N TYR A 230 15.62 1.90 0.84
CA TYR A 230 15.61 0.80 1.82
C TYR A 230 14.60 -0.25 1.37
N ILE A 231 14.97 -1.52 1.51
CA ILE A 231 14.19 -2.66 1.02
C ILE A 231 14.10 -3.71 2.11
N THR A 232 12.90 -4.15 2.44
CA THR A 232 12.68 -5.34 3.27
C THR A 232 12.52 -6.56 2.38
N ALA A 233 13.33 -7.61 2.60
CA ALA A 233 13.25 -8.84 1.84
C ALA A 233 13.67 -10.04 2.71
N GLY A 234 12.79 -11.05 2.81
CA GLY A 234 12.97 -12.16 3.74
C GLY A 234 13.12 -11.66 5.18
N SER A 235 14.20 -12.04 5.86
CA SER A 235 14.54 -11.56 7.22
C SER A 235 15.50 -10.37 7.22
N GLY A 236 15.82 -9.80 6.05
CA GLY A 236 16.83 -8.76 5.88
C GLY A 236 16.25 -7.36 5.64
N LEU A 237 17.03 -6.35 6.01
CA LEU A 237 16.85 -4.96 5.60
C LEU A 237 18.05 -4.57 4.74
N TYR A 238 17.80 -4.19 3.50
CA TYR A 238 18.83 -3.82 2.52
C TYR A 238 18.70 -2.34 2.16
N ARG A 239 19.77 -1.77 1.60
CA ARG A 239 19.77 -0.41 1.07
C ARG A 239 20.59 -0.30 -0.20
N ILE A 240 20.19 0.62 -1.09
CA ILE A 240 20.91 0.94 -2.31
C ILE A 240 20.82 2.44 -2.60
N PRO A 241 21.91 3.11 -3.01
CA PRO A 241 21.82 4.49 -3.46
C PRO A 241 21.13 4.57 -4.82
N CYS A 242 20.24 5.55 -4.95
CA CYS A 242 19.51 5.86 -6.19
C CYS A 242 19.93 7.24 -6.72
N LYS A 243 19.78 7.43 -8.04
CA LYS A 243 20.13 8.72 -8.68
C LYS A 243 19.10 9.82 -8.42
N ILE A 244 17.85 9.45 -8.15
CA ILE A 244 16.73 10.35 -7.94
C ILE A 244 16.29 10.20 -6.50
N PRO A 245 16.15 11.31 -5.73
CA PRO A 245 15.63 11.24 -4.37
C PRO A 245 14.21 10.72 -4.33
N GLY A 246 13.85 10.05 -3.25
CA GLY A 246 12.49 9.61 -3.00
C GLY A 246 11.54 10.79 -2.78
N PHE A 247 10.26 10.56 -3.07
CA PHE A 247 9.19 11.47 -2.70
C PHE A 247 8.52 10.97 -1.43
N HIS A 248 8.44 11.85 -0.43
CA HIS A 248 7.72 11.56 0.81
C HIS A 248 6.56 12.58 0.95
N PRO A 249 5.29 12.18 0.77
CA PRO A 249 4.17 13.13 0.68
C PRO A 249 3.90 13.91 1.97
N ALA A 250 4.43 13.46 3.08
CA ALA A 250 4.32 14.13 4.38
C ALA A 250 5.46 15.10 4.67
N LEU A 251 6.50 15.14 3.85
CA LEU A 251 7.63 16.05 3.99
C LEU A 251 7.56 17.16 2.93
N PRO A 252 8.12 18.35 3.22
CA PRO A 252 8.31 19.38 2.19
C PRO A 252 9.18 18.80 1.07
N VAL A 253 8.82 19.09 -0.18
CA VAL A 253 9.75 18.92 -1.30
C VAL A 253 10.73 20.08 -1.19
N ASP A 254 11.99 19.81 -0.95
CA ASP A 254 13.03 20.83 -1.01
C ASP A 254 12.99 21.45 -2.41
N LYS A 255 12.85 22.79 -2.45
CA LYS A 255 12.74 23.57 -3.67
C LYS A 255 14.10 23.75 -4.31
#